data_11baede8dcc0bcd6601df5dc667cf8a9
#
_entry.id   11baede8dcc0bcd6601df5dc667cf8a9
#
_cell.length_a   1.000
_cell.length_b   1.000
_cell.length_c   1.000
_cell.angle_alpha   90.00
_cell.angle_beta   90.00
_cell.angle_gamma   90.00
#
_symmetry.space_group_name_H-M   'P 1'
#
loop_
_entity.id
_entity.type
_entity.pdbx_description
1 polymer ?
#
loop_
_entity_poly.entity_id
_entity_poly.type
_entity_poly.pdbx_seq_one_letter_code
_entity_poly.pdbx_strand_id
1 'polypeptide(L)'
;MSGINMSNVKLKNRSSILKLLRNQGSMSRKDISEKIGLTAAAVSNLISDLIAEDLVSEIGEVDNGVKKSGRREILIDVNYDKYSVVAIDIGIDFTKIAIGNLAGKIKDSTFVKTNKEISPAEFLKELAQKVITFLWENNQVKDDILGFGVGMIGLVDSKKGLSKHAYGLWDQEVKIKEKLEELLEMKVVVDNNVRALALAEINRNDQVTGDNILFIKYGPGIGSAIILNNEIYYGSNNMAGEIGHMIIDNQGEKCRCGRRGCLETKISQKAIIKYIADNCSIKIDKNGKNKELDLEKLFTNLKSSCQQEILNNISFNLALSVANVIALYDPCKIILHGKPFEYPDFLESLKTNFNKIIPEIDLQNFIIASKLNAGYISGISLAVERLFYDFGGKVIKE
;
A
#
# COMPACT_ATOMS: atom_id res chain seq x y z
N MET A 1 -4.45 33.22 -11.61
CA MET A 1 -5.16 32.81 -10.40
C MET A 1 -6.48 32.23 -10.83
N SER A 2 -6.66 30.91 -10.80
CA SER A 2 -7.96 30.29 -11.08
C SER A 2 -8.87 30.58 -9.89
N GLY A 3 -10.07 31.13 -10.16
CA GLY A 3 -11.05 31.43 -9.12
C GLY A 3 -11.37 30.19 -8.29
N ILE A 4 -11.54 30.36 -6.97
CA ILE A 4 -11.92 29.26 -6.06
C ILE A 4 -13.36 28.91 -6.37
N ASN A 5 -13.59 27.77 -7.00
CA ASN A 5 -14.93 27.26 -7.26
C ASN A 5 -15.55 26.75 -5.93
N MET A 6 -16.70 27.30 -5.52
CA MET A 6 -17.39 26.91 -4.30
C MET A 6 -17.68 25.39 -4.21
N SER A 7 -17.92 24.75 -5.35
CA SER A 7 -18.12 23.29 -5.38
C SER A 7 -16.86 22.53 -4.99
N ASN A 8 -15.67 23.00 -5.39
CA ASN A 8 -14.40 22.40 -5.03
C ASN A 8 -14.08 22.59 -3.53
N VAL A 9 -14.45 23.75 -2.97
CA VAL A 9 -14.31 24.00 -1.51
C VAL A 9 -15.20 23.03 -0.72
N LYS A 10 -16.45 22.87 -1.14
CA LYS A 10 -17.38 21.93 -0.51
C LYS A 10 -16.85 20.50 -0.57
N LEU A 11 -16.35 20.05 -1.72
CA LEU A 11 -15.73 18.72 -1.88
C LEU A 11 -14.52 18.52 -0.95
N LYS A 12 -13.63 19.50 -0.91
CA LYS A 12 -12.46 19.47 -0.03
C LYS A 12 -12.84 19.37 1.45
N ASN A 13 -13.83 20.14 1.88
CA ASN A 13 -14.31 20.11 3.26
C ASN A 13 -14.96 18.77 3.60
N ARG A 14 -15.77 18.18 2.70
CA ARG A 14 -16.32 16.83 2.86
C ARG A 14 -15.22 15.79 2.97
N SER A 15 -14.22 15.84 2.08
CA SER A 15 -13.04 14.97 2.13
C SER A 15 -12.33 15.06 3.48
N SER A 16 -12.10 16.27 3.98
CA SER A 16 -11.46 16.51 5.28
C SER A 16 -12.26 15.91 6.44
N ILE A 17 -13.59 16.04 6.44
CA ILE A 17 -14.48 15.44 7.47
C ILE A 17 -14.36 13.91 7.42
N LEU A 18 -14.52 13.31 6.25
CA LEU A 18 -14.47 11.85 6.09
C LEU A 18 -13.10 11.26 6.47
N LYS A 19 -12.01 11.94 6.07
CA LYS A 19 -10.64 11.55 6.43
C LYS A 19 -10.40 11.70 7.94
N LEU A 20 -10.93 12.73 8.56
CA LEU A 20 -10.83 12.91 10.01
C LEU A 20 -11.54 11.78 10.77
N LEU A 21 -12.78 11.46 10.39
CA LEU A 21 -13.55 10.37 10.98
C LEU A 21 -12.85 9.02 10.81
N ARG A 22 -12.32 8.74 9.61
CA ARG A 22 -11.52 7.53 9.37
C ARG A 22 -10.31 7.42 10.30
N ASN A 23 -9.56 8.51 10.46
CA ASN A 23 -8.26 8.49 11.15
C ASN A 23 -8.41 8.52 12.68
N GLN A 24 -9.44 9.18 13.21
CA GLN A 24 -9.62 9.40 14.64
C GLN A 24 -10.86 8.73 15.23
N GLY A 25 -11.63 8.02 14.40
CA GLY A 25 -12.87 7.39 14.80
C GLY A 25 -14.06 8.36 14.88
N SER A 26 -15.13 7.87 15.48
CA SER A 26 -16.37 8.65 15.63
C SER A 26 -16.19 9.91 16.48
N MET A 27 -16.84 11.00 16.06
CA MET A 27 -16.71 12.31 16.69
C MET A 27 -18.04 13.08 16.72
N SER A 28 -18.17 14.02 17.68
CA SER A 28 -19.27 14.96 17.66
C SER A 28 -19.07 16.05 16.56
N ARG A 29 -20.17 16.68 16.11
CA ARG A 29 -20.09 17.82 15.18
C ARG A 29 -19.23 18.97 15.71
N LYS A 30 -19.19 19.13 17.03
CA LYS A 30 -18.38 20.14 17.71
C LYS A 30 -16.89 19.82 17.58
N ASP A 31 -16.48 18.57 17.91
CA ASP A 31 -15.08 18.14 17.80
C ASP A 31 -14.59 18.23 16.34
N ILE A 32 -15.44 17.83 15.38
CA ILE A 32 -15.15 17.97 13.95
C ILE A 32 -14.91 19.44 13.58
N SER A 33 -15.78 20.35 14.07
CA SER A 33 -15.67 21.80 13.83
C SER A 33 -14.35 22.35 14.35
N GLU A 34 -14.00 22.02 15.58
CA GLU A 34 -12.76 22.46 16.23
C GLU A 34 -11.51 21.94 15.50
N LYS A 35 -11.49 20.66 15.11
CA LYS A 35 -10.33 20.02 14.47
C LYS A 35 -10.09 20.46 13.02
N ILE A 36 -11.17 20.74 12.28
CA ILE A 36 -11.06 21.15 10.86
C ILE A 36 -10.93 22.67 10.72
N GLY A 37 -11.29 23.43 11.77
CA GLY A 37 -11.27 24.89 11.74
C GLY A 37 -12.42 25.48 10.92
N LEU A 38 -13.56 24.79 10.81
CA LEU A 38 -14.78 25.29 10.18
C LEU A 38 -15.78 25.75 11.24
N THR A 39 -16.73 26.62 10.85
CA THR A 39 -17.82 27.02 11.76
C THR A 39 -18.75 25.83 12.05
N ALA A 40 -19.35 25.82 13.24
CA ALA A 40 -20.29 24.75 13.64
C ALA A 40 -21.50 24.66 12.65
N ALA A 41 -21.97 25.79 12.11
CA ALA A 41 -23.03 25.81 11.11
C ALA A 41 -22.58 25.13 9.78
N ALA A 42 -21.35 25.41 9.31
CA ALA A 42 -20.81 24.79 8.11
C ALA A 42 -20.65 23.26 8.27
N VAL A 43 -20.12 22.83 9.41
CA VAL A 43 -20.00 21.38 9.71
C VAL A 43 -21.37 20.73 9.81
N SER A 44 -22.33 21.34 10.50
CA SER A 44 -23.69 20.79 10.60
C SER A 44 -24.35 20.59 9.23
N ASN A 45 -24.21 21.56 8.31
CA ASN A 45 -24.74 21.42 6.95
C ASN A 45 -24.04 20.30 6.18
N LEU A 46 -22.70 20.22 6.22
CA LEU A 46 -21.93 19.17 5.53
C LEU A 46 -22.25 17.77 6.07
N ILE A 47 -22.37 17.62 7.40
CA ILE A 47 -22.76 16.34 8.02
C ILE A 47 -24.19 15.98 7.63
N SER A 48 -25.12 16.92 7.61
CA SER A 48 -26.49 16.65 7.17
C SER A 48 -26.56 16.19 5.72
N ASP A 49 -25.78 16.79 4.83
CA ASP A 49 -25.64 16.30 3.45
C ASP A 49 -25.06 14.88 3.39
N LEU A 50 -24.00 14.59 4.18
CA LEU A 50 -23.39 13.27 4.22
C LEU A 50 -24.33 12.20 4.80
N ILE A 51 -25.16 12.55 5.79
CA ILE A 51 -26.21 11.65 6.33
C ILE A 51 -27.29 11.40 5.29
N ALA A 52 -27.77 12.44 4.59
CA ALA A 52 -28.78 12.29 3.55
C ALA A 52 -28.30 11.41 2.37
N GLU A 53 -26.99 11.38 2.11
CA GLU A 53 -26.35 10.50 1.14
C GLU A 53 -25.98 9.11 1.71
N ASP A 54 -26.29 8.85 2.98
CA ASP A 54 -25.96 7.60 3.71
C ASP A 54 -24.47 7.28 3.76
N LEU A 55 -23.62 8.33 3.78
CA LEU A 55 -22.15 8.21 3.83
C LEU A 55 -21.61 8.24 5.25
N VAL A 56 -22.36 8.85 6.16
CA VAL A 56 -22.08 8.83 7.60
C VAL A 56 -23.39 8.59 8.35
N SER A 57 -23.28 8.09 9.58
CA SER A 57 -24.44 7.83 10.46
C SER A 57 -24.21 8.36 11.86
N GLU A 58 -25.31 8.61 12.57
CA GLU A 58 -25.31 8.89 13.99
C GLU A 58 -25.27 7.55 14.74
N ILE A 59 -24.21 7.31 15.51
CA ILE A 59 -23.95 5.99 16.13
C ILE A 59 -24.21 5.94 17.64
N GLY A 60 -24.57 7.06 18.26
CA GLY A 60 -24.88 7.13 19.68
C GLY A 60 -24.54 8.47 20.32
N GLU A 61 -24.75 8.55 21.62
CA GLU A 61 -24.45 9.73 22.41
C GLU A 61 -23.09 9.59 23.11
N VAL A 62 -22.41 10.72 23.30
CA VAL A 62 -21.17 10.75 24.08
C VAL A 62 -21.49 10.51 25.54
N ASP A 63 -21.02 9.40 26.10
CA ASP A 63 -21.10 9.12 27.53
C ASP A 63 -19.87 9.69 28.26
N ASN A 64 -19.95 10.90 28.73
CA ASN A 64 -18.87 11.58 29.46
C ASN A 64 -18.86 11.26 30.97
N GLY A 65 -19.68 10.31 31.46
CA GLY A 65 -19.74 9.93 32.87
C GLY A 65 -20.15 11.05 33.83
N VAL A 66 -20.37 12.25 33.36
CA VAL A 66 -20.77 13.43 34.12
C VAL A 66 -22.14 13.92 33.64
N LYS A 67 -23.15 13.88 34.50
CA LYS A 67 -24.46 14.52 34.21
C LYS A 67 -24.31 16.03 34.05
N LYS A 68 -23.91 16.49 32.85
CA LYS A 68 -24.02 17.91 32.50
C LYS A 68 -25.44 18.20 32.02
N SER A 69 -26.05 19.25 32.57
CA SER A 69 -27.30 19.81 32.03
C SER A 69 -27.02 20.38 30.65
N GLY A 70 -27.54 19.75 29.58
CA GLY A 70 -27.38 20.17 28.20
C GLY A 70 -27.76 19.06 27.22
N ARG A 71 -27.94 19.44 25.93
CA ARG A 71 -28.20 18.48 24.86
C ARG A 71 -26.95 17.56 24.68
N ARG A 72 -27.17 16.26 24.77
CA ARG A 72 -26.09 15.28 24.58
C ARG A 72 -25.47 15.40 23.19
N GLU A 73 -24.16 15.29 23.13
CA GLU A 73 -23.44 15.30 21.86
C GLU A 73 -23.61 13.95 21.15
N ILE A 74 -24.00 14.00 19.88
CA ILE A 74 -24.22 12.82 19.05
C ILE A 74 -22.92 12.52 18.27
N LEU A 75 -22.46 11.27 18.34
CA LEU A 75 -21.31 10.80 17.58
C LEU A 75 -21.69 10.49 16.15
N ILE A 76 -20.84 10.92 15.23
CA ILE A 76 -20.93 10.67 13.80
C ILE A 76 -19.79 9.73 13.41
N ASP A 77 -20.08 8.74 12.60
CA ASP A 77 -19.07 7.87 11.99
C ASP A 77 -19.37 7.61 10.52
N VAL A 78 -18.35 7.16 9.79
CA VAL A 78 -18.48 6.78 8.39
C VAL A 78 -19.30 5.49 8.26
N ASN A 79 -20.25 5.46 7.32
CA ASN A 79 -20.92 4.22 6.94
C ASN A 79 -20.00 3.39 6.04
N TYR A 80 -19.13 2.60 6.67
CA TYR A 80 -18.10 1.82 5.97
C TYR A 80 -18.63 0.72 5.05
N ASP A 81 -19.88 0.31 5.23
CA ASP A 81 -20.49 -0.75 4.42
C ASP A 81 -21.40 -0.21 3.31
N LYS A 82 -21.47 1.13 3.15
CA LYS A 82 -22.26 1.76 2.09
C LYS A 82 -21.86 1.30 0.70
N TYR A 83 -20.56 1.18 0.44
CA TYR A 83 -20.02 0.73 -0.83
C TYR A 83 -19.02 -0.40 -0.64
N SER A 84 -18.97 -1.26 -1.64
CA SER A 84 -17.87 -2.18 -1.86
C SER A 84 -16.83 -1.54 -2.80
N VAL A 85 -15.57 -1.93 -2.65
CA VAL A 85 -14.49 -1.64 -3.60
C VAL A 85 -13.88 -2.96 -4.05
N VAL A 86 -13.35 -2.99 -5.26
CA VAL A 86 -12.70 -4.18 -5.79
C VAL A 86 -11.22 -3.90 -5.98
N ALA A 87 -10.39 -4.74 -5.40
CA ALA A 87 -8.94 -4.70 -5.55
C ALA A 87 -8.48 -5.72 -6.59
N ILE A 88 -7.49 -5.32 -7.38
CA ILE A 88 -6.75 -6.19 -8.29
C ILE A 88 -5.26 -5.94 -8.04
N ASP A 89 -4.55 -6.92 -7.45
CA ASP A 89 -3.10 -6.82 -7.24
C ASP A 89 -2.37 -7.69 -8.26
N ILE A 90 -1.82 -7.06 -9.31
CA ILE A 90 -1.12 -7.73 -10.40
C ILE A 90 0.33 -8.01 -9.96
N GLY A 91 0.61 -9.28 -9.68
CA GLY A 91 1.95 -9.77 -9.35
C GLY A 91 2.57 -10.57 -10.49
N ILE A 92 3.84 -10.97 -10.33
CA ILE A 92 4.58 -11.73 -11.35
C ILE A 92 3.98 -13.12 -11.58
N ASP A 93 3.63 -13.83 -10.52
CA ASP A 93 3.18 -15.23 -10.60
C ASP A 93 1.67 -15.38 -10.39
N PHE A 94 1.11 -14.50 -9.58
CA PHE A 94 -0.31 -14.50 -9.24
C PHE A 94 -0.86 -13.08 -9.24
N THR A 95 -2.08 -12.95 -9.73
CA THR A 95 -2.91 -11.75 -9.59
C THR A 95 -3.97 -12.05 -8.54
N LYS A 96 -4.05 -11.22 -7.50
CA LYS A 96 -5.06 -11.32 -6.44
C LYS A 96 -6.23 -10.41 -6.78
N ILE A 97 -7.44 -10.88 -6.46
CA ILE A 97 -8.68 -10.12 -6.61
C ILE A 97 -9.40 -10.17 -5.26
N ALA A 98 -9.90 -9.05 -4.78
CA ALA A 98 -10.66 -9.02 -3.54
C ALA A 98 -11.77 -7.99 -3.58
N ILE A 99 -12.81 -8.26 -2.81
CA ILE A 99 -13.88 -7.33 -2.49
C ILE A 99 -13.68 -6.86 -1.07
N GLY A 100 -13.73 -5.56 -0.85
CA GLY A 100 -13.64 -4.96 0.48
C GLY A 100 -14.62 -3.83 0.65
N ASN A 101 -14.79 -3.37 1.90
CA ASN A 101 -15.60 -2.21 2.22
C ASN A 101 -14.74 -0.93 2.36
N LEU A 102 -15.37 0.20 2.66
CA LEU A 102 -14.69 1.50 2.82
C LEU A 102 -13.74 1.55 4.04
N ALA A 103 -13.89 0.64 5.02
CA ALA A 103 -12.89 0.44 6.08
C ALA A 103 -11.68 -0.37 5.59
N GLY A 104 -11.71 -0.89 4.36
CA GLY A 104 -10.69 -1.79 3.81
C GLY A 104 -10.74 -3.19 4.41
N LYS A 105 -11.84 -3.58 5.03
CA LYS A 105 -12.08 -4.95 5.48
C LYS A 105 -12.39 -5.81 4.26
N ILE A 106 -11.60 -6.87 4.06
CA ILE A 106 -11.82 -7.83 2.98
C ILE A 106 -13.07 -8.65 3.29
N LYS A 107 -14.02 -8.69 2.35
CA LYS A 107 -15.23 -9.51 2.41
C LYS A 107 -14.98 -10.89 1.81
N ASP A 108 -14.33 -10.91 0.65
CA ASP A 108 -13.89 -12.13 -0.02
C ASP A 108 -12.69 -11.87 -0.94
N SER A 109 -11.93 -12.91 -1.25
CA SER A 109 -10.76 -12.80 -2.12
C SER A 109 -10.46 -14.09 -2.87
N THR A 110 -9.92 -13.94 -4.06
CA THR A 110 -9.42 -15.04 -4.89
C THR A 110 -8.08 -14.66 -5.53
N PHE A 111 -7.42 -15.62 -6.12
CA PHE A 111 -6.22 -15.36 -6.92
C PHE A 111 -6.23 -16.19 -8.19
N VAL A 112 -5.61 -15.66 -9.23
CA VAL A 112 -5.43 -16.33 -10.51
C VAL A 112 -3.96 -16.34 -10.88
N LYS A 113 -3.52 -17.36 -11.59
CA LYS A 113 -2.15 -17.41 -12.11
C LYS A 113 -1.97 -16.30 -13.14
N THR A 114 -0.92 -15.49 -12.99
CA THR A 114 -0.56 -14.47 -13.97
C THR A 114 0.05 -15.14 -15.20
N ASN A 115 -0.63 -15.04 -16.34
CA ASN A 115 -0.14 -15.59 -17.59
C ASN A 115 0.82 -14.61 -18.26
N LYS A 116 2.10 -14.95 -18.31
CA LYS A 116 3.19 -14.10 -18.87
C LYS A 116 3.43 -14.35 -20.36
N GLU A 117 2.77 -15.36 -20.93
CA GLU A 117 3.01 -15.82 -22.32
C GLU A 117 2.10 -15.13 -23.33
N ILE A 118 1.03 -14.49 -22.85
CA ILE A 118 0.08 -13.76 -23.68
C ILE A 118 0.36 -12.28 -23.70
N SER A 119 -0.19 -11.57 -24.67
CA SER A 119 -0.08 -10.12 -24.76
C SER A 119 -0.74 -9.42 -23.54
N PRO A 120 -0.27 -8.23 -23.14
CA PRO A 120 -0.91 -7.47 -22.07
C PRO A 120 -2.41 -7.20 -22.31
N ALA A 121 -2.80 -7.00 -23.55
CA ALA A 121 -4.20 -6.77 -23.92
C ALA A 121 -5.07 -8.01 -23.69
N GLU A 122 -4.58 -9.19 -24.07
CA GLU A 122 -5.24 -10.47 -23.79
C GLU A 122 -5.29 -10.76 -22.30
N PHE A 123 -4.18 -10.54 -21.60
CA PHE A 123 -4.13 -10.69 -20.14
C PHE A 123 -5.21 -9.85 -19.44
N LEU A 124 -5.33 -8.56 -19.79
CA LEU A 124 -6.32 -7.67 -19.19
C LEU A 124 -7.75 -8.10 -19.53
N LYS A 125 -7.99 -8.64 -20.73
CA LYS A 125 -9.28 -9.18 -21.12
C LYS A 125 -9.66 -10.44 -20.30
N GLU A 126 -8.73 -11.39 -20.18
CA GLU A 126 -8.93 -12.58 -19.34
C GLU A 126 -9.13 -12.21 -17.86
N LEU A 127 -8.35 -11.25 -17.36
CA LEU A 127 -8.45 -10.74 -16.00
C LEU A 127 -9.83 -10.12 -15.75
N ALA A 128 -10.30 -9.24 -16.64
CA ALA A 128 -11.61 -8.60 -16.51
C ALA A 128 -12.74 -9.66 -16.47
N GLN A 129 -12.65 -10.70 -17.28
CA GLN A 129 -13.61 -11.78 -17.29
C GLN A 129 -13.64 -12.54 -15.95
N LYS A 130 -12.46 -12.82 -15.37
CA LYS A 130 -12.33 -13.46 -14.05
C LYS A 130 -12.87 -12.57 -12.94
N VAL A 131 -12.64 -11.26 -13.01
CA VAL A 131 -13.19 -10.29 -12.07
C VAL A 131 -14.71 -10.28 -12.13
N ILE A 132 -15.30 -10.22 -13.33
CA ILE A 132 -16.77 -10.24 -13.51
C ILE A 132 -17.37 -11.53 -12.93
N THR A 133 -16.76 -12.69 -13.22
CA THR A 133 -17.20 -13.98 -12.66
C THR A 133 -17.14 -13.96 -11.13
N PHE A 134 -16.03 -13.50 -10.56
CA PHE A 134 -15.86 -13.42 -9.11
C PHE A 134 -16.89 -12.49 -8.44
N LEU A 135 -17.21 -11.35 -9.06
CA LEU A 135 -18.25 -10.45 -8.58
C LEU A 135 -19.63 -11.10 -8.61
N TRP A 136 -19.95 -11.82 -9.69
CA TRP A 136 -21.21 -12.55 -9.81
C TRP A 136 -21.35 -13.67 -8.77
N GLU A 137 -20.30 -14.46 -8.56
CA GLU A 137 -20.26 -15.52 -7.55
C GLU A 137 -20.45 -14.98 -6.11
N ASN A 138 -20.03 -13.74 -5.88
CA ASN A 138 -20.18 -13.05 -4.60
C ASN A 138 -21.44 -12.17 -4.51
N ASN A 139 -22.39 -12.32 -5.43
CA ASN A 139 -23.65 -11.56 -5.46
C ASN A 139 -23.45 -10.03 -5.38
N GLN A 140 -22.35 -9.52 -5.98
CA GLN A 140 -22.10 -8.08 -5.99
C GLN A 140 -22.95 -7.38 -7.03
N VAL A 141 -23.65 -6.34 -6.61
CA VAL A 141 -24.44 -5.47 -7.50
C VAL A 141 -23.57 -4.31 -7.96
N LYS A 142 -23.60 -3.99 -9.26
CA LYS A 142 -22.75 -2.93 -9.86
C LYS A 142 -22.94 -1.57 -9.18
N ASP A 143 -24.16 -1.24 -8.79
CA ASP A 143 -24.49 0.04 -8.14
C ASP A 143 -23.89 0.18 -6.72
N ASP A 144 -23.60 -0.94 -6.06
CA ASP A 144 -22.99 -0.97 -4.73
C ASP A 144 -21.45 -0.96 -4.79
N ILE A 145 -20.87 -1.07 -5.99
CA ILE A 145 -19.42 -1.05 -6.19
C ILE A 145 -18.98 0.37 -6.56
N LEU A 146 -18.09 0.94 -5.77
CA LEU A 146 -17.53 2.25 -6.01
C LEU A 146 -16.58 2.29 -7.21
N GLY A 147 -15.82 1.22 -7.41
CA GLY A 147 -14.85 1.06 -8.49
C GLY A 147 -13.71 0.14 -8.13
N PHE A 148 -12.67 0.16 -8.96
CA PHE A 148 -11.53 -0.75 -8.90
C PHE A 148 -10.25 -0.03 -8.52
N GLY A 149 -9.48 -0.63 -7.59
CA GLY A 149 -8.11 -0.24 -7.32
C GLY A 149 -7.14 -1.31 -7.81
N VAL A 150 -6.24 -0.92 -8.69
CA VAL A 150 -5.24 -1.82 -9.25
C VAL A 150 -3.87 -1.50 -8.68
N GLY A 151 -3.37 -2.38 -7.83
CA GLY A 151 -1.99 -2.40 -7.37
C GLY A 151 -1.15 -3.25 -8.30
N MET A 152 -0.02 -2.76 -8.78
CA MET A 152 0.82 -3.56 -9.64
C MET A 152 2.31 -3.36 -9.40
N ILE A 153 3.09 -4.33 -9.85
CA ILE A 153 4.55 -4.26 -9.79
C ILE A 153 5.13 -3.32 -10.84
N GLY A 154 6.32 -2.80 -10.56
CA GLY A 154 7.10 -2.01 -11.51
C GLY A 154 6.77 -0.53 -11.53
N LEU A 155 7.15 0.14 -12.62
CA LEU A 155 7.04 1.58 -12.75
C LEU A 155 5.66 1.98 -13.29
N VAL A 156 4.90 2.71 -12.47
CA VAL A 156 3.52 3.10 -12.77
C VAL A 156 3.37 4.62 -12.75
N ASP A 157 2.78 5.18 -13.79
CA ASP A 157 2.26 6.54 -13.82
C ASP A 157 0.80 6.52 -13.31
N SER A 158 0.63 6.78 -12.02
CA SER A 158 -0.69 6.69 -11.37
C SER A 158 -1.67 7.74 -11.88
N LYS A 159 -1.20 8.92 -12.31
CA LYS A 159 -2.07 9.97 -12.88
C LYS A 159 -2.72 9.53 -14.18
N LYS A 160 -1.94 8.84 -15.02
CA LYS A 160 -2.41 8.32 -16.31
C LYS A 160 -3.00 6.92 -16.20
N GLY A 161 -2.78 6.21 -15.07
CA GLY A 161 -3.14 4.80 -14.93
C GLY A 161 -2.38 3.89 -15.88
N LEU A 162 -1.10 4.22 -16.12
CA LEU A 162 -0.24 3.62 -17.12
C LEU A 162 0.87 2.80 -16.46
N SER A 163 1.01 1.53 -16.81
CA SER A 163 2.20 0.75 -16.52
C SER A 163 3.28 1.13 -17.54
N LYS A 164 4.31 1.80 -17.08
CA LYS A 164 5.46 2.13 -17.95
C LYS A 164 6.37 0.92 -18.15
N HIS A 165 6.51 0.12 -17.12
CA HIS A 165 7.34 -1.08 -17.12
C HIS A 165 6.96 -1.98 -15.94
N ALA A 166 6.58 -3.21 -16.20
CA ALA A 166 6.26 -4.19 -15.17
C ALA A 166 7.33 -5.30 -15.16
N TYR A 167 8.37 -5.09 -14.37
CA TYR A 167 9.57 -5.93 -14.34
C TYR A 167 9.27 -7.42 -14.20
N GLY A 168 9.56 -8.18 -15.27
CA GLY A 168 9.34 -9.62 -15.34
C GLY A 168 7.92 -10.04 -15.72
N LEU A 169 7.07 -9.10 -16.12
CA LEU A 169 5.75 -9.36 -16.66
C LEU A 169 5.64 -8.85 -18.11
N TRP A 170 5.89 -7.57 -18.36
CA TRP A 170 6.01 -6.99 -19.71
C TRP A 170 6.94 -5.77 -19.72
N ASP A 171 7.57 -5.54 -20.90
CA ASP A 171 8.59 -4.52 -21.10
C ASP A 171 8.10 -3.32 -21.94
N GLN A 172 6.78 -3.20 -22.12
CA GLN A 172 6.15 -2.12 -22.90
C GLN A 172 5.17 -1.32 -22.04
N GLU A 173 4.84 -0.12 -22.47
CA GLU A 173 3.78 0.67 -21.85
C GLU A 173 2.41 0.04 -22.07
N VAL A 174 1.62 -0.05 -20.98
CA VAL A 174 0.28 -0.62 -21.00
C VAL A 174 -0.69 0.33 -20.32
N LYS A 175 -1.73 0.76 -21.01
CA LYS A 175 -2.80 1.63 -20.52
C LYS A 175 -3.80 0.83 -19.69
N ILE A 176 -3.39 0.48 -18.45
CA ILE A 176 -4.17 -0.39 -17.56
C ILE A 176 -5.53 0.21 -17.25
N LYS A 177 -5.56 1.48 -16.83
CA LYS A 177 -6.79 2.19 -16.46
C LYS A 177 -7.79 2.21 -17.62
N GLU A 178 -7.37 2.75 -18.76
CA GLU A 178 -8.22 2.90 -19.96
C GLU A 178 -8.82 1.55 -20.37
N LYS A 179 -7.98 0.51 -20.42
CA LYS A 179 -8.42 -0.82 -20.87
C LYS A 179 -9.35 -1.52 -19.87
N LEU A 180 -9.08 -1.41 -18.57
CA LEU A 180 -9.97 -1.99 -17.57
C LEU A 180 -11.26 -1.20 -17.40
N GLU A 181 -11.25 0.13 -17.53
CA GLU A 181 -12.47 0.95 -17.54
C GLU A 181 -13.39 0.58 -18.72
N GLU A 182 -12.81 0.34 -19.91
CA GLU A 182 -13.55 -0.17 -21.08
C GLU A 182 -14.18 -1.55 -20.84
N LEU A 183 -13.42 -2.48 -20.23
CA LEU A 183 -13.84 -3.86 -20.06
C LEU A 183 -14.82 -4.07 -18.90
N LEU A 184 -14.66 -3.29 -17.82
CA LEU A 184 -15.45 -3.41 -16.59
C LEU A 184 -16.58 -2.38 -16.51
N GLU A 185 -16.57 -1.37 -17.40
CA GLU A 185 -17.53 -0.25 -17.44
C GLU A 185 -17.65 0.47 -16.08
N MET A 186 -16.56 0.62 -15.38
CA MET A 186 -16.48 1.24 -14.06
C MET A 186 -15.15 1.95 -13.87
N LYS A 187 -15.08 2.90 -12.94
CA LYS A 187 -13.87 3.65 -12.62
C LYS A 187 -12.75 2.77 -12.09
N VAL A 188 -11.55 2.99 -12.62
CA VAL A 188 -10.33 2.27 -12.24
C VAL A 188 -9.26 3.27 -11.83
N VAL A 189 -8.62 3.01 -10.70
CA VAL A 189 -7.40 3.71 -10.27
C VAL A 189 -6.25 2.73 -10.21
N VAL A 190 -5.08 3.16 -10.66
CA VAL A 190 -3.90 2.29 -10.79
C VAL A 190 -2.71 2.91 -10.11
N ASP A 191 -1.97 2.16 -9.33
CA ASP A 191 -0.68 2.58 -8.77
C ASP A 191 0.27 1.39 -8.56
N ASN A 192 1.52 1.70 -8.25
CA ASN A 192 2.48 0.71 -7.78
C ASN A 192 1.99 0.11 -6.44
N ASN A 193 2.08 -1.20 -6.29
CA ASN A 193 1.58 -1.93 -5.13
C ASN A 193 2.26 -1.52 -3.80
N VAL A 194 3.53 -1.12 -3.83
CA VAL A 194 4.25 -0.66 -2.63
C VAL A 194 3.76 0.73 -2.23
N ARG A 195 3.54 1.64 -3.18
CA ARG A 195 2.95 2.96 -2.91
C ARG A 195 1.53 2.84 -2.36
N ALA A 196 0.73 1.95 -2.92
CA ALA A 196 -0.63 1.71 -2.43
C ALA A 196 -0.66 1.10 -1.02
N LEU A 197 0.30 0.23 -0.67
CA LEU A 197 0.48 -0.26 0.72
C LEU A 197 0.94 0.86 1.66
N ALA A 198 1.88 1.70 1.24
CA ALA A 198 2.33 2.85 2.03
C ALA A 198 1.17 3.81 2.32
N LEU A 199 0.31 4.06 1.32
CA LEU A 199 -0.92 4.84 1.49
C LEU A 199 -1.85 4.22 2.53
N ALA A 200 -2.00 2.89 2.52
CA ALA A 200 -2.78 2.18 3.53
C ALA A 200 -2.21 2.34 4.95
N GLU A 201 -0.90 2.28 5.08
CA GLU A 201 -0.22 2.40 6.36
C GLU A 201 -0.39 3.79 6.98
N ILE A 202 -0.12 4.86 6.23
CA ILE A 202 -0.29 6.23 6.74
C ILE A 202 -1.74 6.57 7.08
N ASN A 203 -2.70 5.90 6.45
CA ASN A 203 -4.13 6.11 6.70
C ASN A 203 -4.67 5.33 7.91
N ARG A 204 -3.91 4.37 8.47
CA ARG A 204 -4.40 3.45 9.50
C ARG A 204 -3.52 3.35 10.74
N ASN A 205 -2.31 3.87 10.67
CA ASN A 205 -1.35 3.73 11.75
C ASN A 205 -1.17 5.06 12.48
N ASP A 206 -1.84 5.22 13.64
CA ASP A 206 -1.75 6.42 14.47
C ASP A 206 -0.33 6.71 15.00
N GLN A 207 0.57 5.72 14.95
CA GLN A 207 1.98 5.90 15.31
C GLN A 207 2.79 6.52 14.18
N VAL A 208 2.21 6.55 12.98
CA VAL A 208 2.79 7.19 11.81
C VAL A 208 2.47 8.69 11.86
N THR A 209 3.13 9.38 12.78
CA THR A 209 3.08 10.83 12.89
C THR A 209 4.40 11.38 12.40
N GLY A 210 4.35 12.30 11.47
CA GLY A 210 5.55 12.93 10.91
C GLY A 210 5.42 13.18 9.42
N ASP A 211 6.16 14.19 8.95
CA ASP A 211 5.99 14.68 7.59
C ASP A 211 6.75 13.85 6.55
N ASN A 212 7.87 13.23 6.97
CA ASN A 212 8.80 12.54 6.08
C ASN A 212 8.99 11.09 6.52
N ILE A 213 8.43 10.14 5.77
CA ILE A 213 8.43 8.72 6.14
C ILE A 213 8.94 7.88 4.98
N LEU A 214 9.80 6.90 5.27
CA LEU A 214 10.20 5.87 4.35
C LEU A 214 9.42 4.58 4.66
N PHE A 215 8.59 4.12 3.73
CA PHE A 215 7.95 2.82 3.82
C PHE A 215 8.76 1.80 3.01
N ILE A 216 9.10 0.67 3.63
CA ILE A 216 9.84 -0.42 3.00
C ILE A 216 9.00 -1.68 3.04
N LYS A 217 8.74 -2.27 1.87
CA LYS A 217 8.13 -3.60 1.73
C LYS A 217 9.20 -4.60 1.33
N TYR A 218 9.35 -5.69 2.10
CA TYR A 218 10.26 -6.78 1.78
C TYR A 218 9.52 -8.11 1.67
N GLY A 219 9.68 -8.76 0.50
CA GLY A 219 9.13 -10.07 0.17
C GLY A 219 8.16 -10.05 -1.04
N PRO A 220 8.38 -10.92 -2.04
CA PRO A 220 9.59 -11.70 -2.39
C PRO A 220 10.75 -10.86 -2.98
N GLY A 221 10.48 -9.63 -3.40
CA GLY A 221 11.45 -8.60 -3.76
C GLY A 221 11.51 -7.53 -2.69
N ILE A 222 12.14 -6.40 -3.00
CA ILE A 222 12.16 -5.24 -2.13
C ILE A 222 11.74 -3.99 -2.90
N GLY A 223 10.87 -3.22 -2.28
CA GLY A 223 10.44 -1.92 -2.78
C GLY A 223 10.23 -0.94 -1.63
N SER A 224 10.16 0.33 -1.94
CA SER A 224 9.83 1.35 -0.96
C SER A 224 8.94 2.45 -1.55
N ALA A 225 8.35 3.24 -0.67
CA ALA A 225 7.64 4.45 -1.01
C ALA A 225 8.11 5.58 -0.10
N ILE A 226 8.21 6.76 -0.67
CA ILE A 226 8.56 7.99 0.04
C ILE A 226 7.26 8.75 0.33
N ILE A 227 7.07 9.14 1.57
CA ILE A 227 5.95 9.95 2.02
C ILE A 227 6.48 11.31 2.45
N LEU A 228 6.00 12.39 1.83
CA LEU A 228 6.30 13.78 2.17
C LEU A 228 5.02 14.50 2.56
N ASN A 229 4.99 15.14 3.72
CA ASN A 229 3.81 15.87 4.20
C ASN A 229 2.54 15.01 4.21
N ASN A 230 2.64 13.76 4.64
CA ASN A 230 1.56 12.75 4.63
C ASN A 230 1.01 12.40 3.24
N GLU A 231 1.73 12.69 2.17
CA GLU A 231 1.37 12.33 0.81
C GLU A 231 2.46 11.48 0.16
N ILE A 232 2.06 10.56 -0.72
CA ILE A 232 3.01 9.77 -1.50
C ILE A 232 3.79 10.67 -2.46
N TYR A 233 5.10 10.66 -2.34
CA TYR A 233 6.00 11.37 -3.25
C TYR A 233 6.34 10.51 -4.47
N TYR A 234 5.91 10.94 -5.63
CA TYR A 234 6.09 10.20 -6.88
C TYR A 234 7.41 10.52 -7.59
N GLY A 235 7.97 11.70 -7.35
CA GLY A 235 9.03 12.26 -8.19
C GLY A 235 8.56 12.68 -9.58
N SER A 236 9.42 13.32 -10.34
CA SER A 236 9.06 13.86 -11.66
C SER A 236 8.74 12.77 -12.70
N ASN A 237 9.36 11.60 -12.57
CA ASN A 237 9.23 10.47 -13.50
C ASN A 237 8.52 9.25 -12.92
N ASN A 238 7.85 9.40 -11.77
CA ASN A 238 7.25 8.31 -10.99
C ASN A 238 8.27 7.24 -10.51
N MET A 239 9.53 7.63 -10.29
CA MET A 239 10.62 6.73 -9.89
C MET A 239 11.09 6.93 -8.45
N ALA A 240 10.45 7.81 -7.68
CA ALA A 240 10.81 8.01 -6.28
C ALA A 240 10.53 6.72 -5.48
N GLY A 241 11.44 6.39 -4.56
CA GLY A 241 11.27 5.24 -3.69
C GLY A 241 11.70 3.89 -4.29
N GLU A 242 12.38 3.85 -5.42
CA GLU A 242 12.84 2.60 -6.05
C GLU A 242 14.12 2.04 -5.35
N ILE A 243 14.07 1.81 -4.01
CA ILE A 243 15.22 1.34 -3.22
C ILE A 243 15.78 0.00 -3.70
N GLY A 244 14.92 -0.90 -4.15
CA GLY A 244 15.33 -2.21 -4.69
C GLY A 244 16.25 -2.10 -5.90
N HIS A 245 16.18 -0.96 -6.60
CA HIS A 245 17.01 -0.68 -7.77
C HIS A 245 18.14 0.32 -7.50
N MET A 246 18.41 0.66 -6.23
CA MET A 246 19.61 1.36 -5.83
C MET A 246 20.84 0.51 -6.13
N ILE A 247 21.84 1.08 -6.79
CA ILE A 247 23.10 0.40 -7.11
C ILE A 247 23.98 0.43 -5.86
N ILE A 248 24.21 -0.71 -5.26
CA ILE A 248 25.06 -0.89 -4.08
C ILE A 248 26.36 -1.63 -4.38
N ASP A 249 26.50 -2.16 -5.58
CA ASP A 249 27.66 -2.91 -6.05
C ASP A 249 27.84 -2.73 -7.56
N ASN A 250 28.77 -1.87 -7.98
CA ASN A 250 28.98 -1.56 -9.41
C ASN A 250 29.51 -2.76 -10.23
N GLN A 251 30.07 -3.78 -9.58
CA GLN A 251 30.52 -5.05 -10.18
C GLN A 251 29.45 -6.15 -10.07
N GLY A 252 28.30 -5.87 -9.46
CA GLY A 252 27.26 -6.82 -9.13
C GLY A 252 26.54 -7.43 -10.34
N GLU A 253 25.62 -8.33 -10.06
CA GLU A 253 24.83 -9.04 -11.06
C GLU A 253 23.92 -8.09 -11.86
N LYS A 254 23.56 -8.51 -13.09
CA LYS A 254 22.57 -7.79 -13.90
C LYS A 254 21.19 -7.91 -13.29
N CYS A 255 20.57 -6.77 -13.01
CA CYS A 255 19.20 -6.68 -12.53
C CYS A 255 18.20 -6.74 -13.69
N ARG A 256 16.98 -7.21 -13.42
CA ARG A 256 15.88 -7.19 -14.39
C ARG A 256 15.50 -5.78 -14.87
N CYS A 257 15.86 -4.72 -14.14
CA CYS A 257 15.68 -3.33 -14.57
C CYS A 257 16.73 -2.86 -15.61
N GLY A 258 17.63 -3.74 -16.05
CA GLY A 258 18.71 -3.45 -17.01
C GLY A 258 20.02 -2.98 -16.37
N ARG A 259 20.00 -2.45 -15.14
CA ARG A 259 21.19 -1.99 -14.40
C ARG A 259 21.95 -3.17 -13.78
N ARG A 260 23.16 -2.92 -13.25
CA ARG A 260 23.95 -3.90 -12.51
C ARG A 260 24.07 -3.50 -11.04
N GLY A 261 24.14 -4.50 -10.14
CA GLY A 261 24.41 -4.35 -8.72
C GLY A 261 23.32 -3.64 -7.92
N CYS A 262 22.09 -3.75 -8.38
CA CYS A 262 20.94 -3.28 -7.61
C CYS A 262 20.79 -4.05 -6.30
N LEU A 263 20.29 -3.42 -5.24
CA LEU A 263 19.98 -4.05 -3.95
C LEU A 263 19.17 -5.35 -4.13
N GLU A 264 18.16 -5.34 -5.00
CA GLU A 264 17.31 -6.50 -5.26
C GLU A 264 18.09 -7.74 -5.73
N THR A 265 19.23 -7.54 -6.43
CA THR A 265 20.08 -8.67 -6.85
C THR A 265 20.85 -9.34 -5.71
N LYS A 266 20.91 -8.68 -4.53
CA LYS A 266 21.59 -9.20 -3.34
C LYS A 266 20.63 -9.80 -2.31
N ILE A 267 19.40 -9.24 -2.18
CA ILE A 267 18.52 -9.60 -1.07
C ILE A 267 17.15 -10.12 -1.49
N SER A 268 16.79 -10.14 -2.78
CA SER A 268 15.53 -10.76 -3.19
C SER A 268 15.50 -12.24 -2.87
N GLN A 269 14.30 -12.80 -2.73
CA GLN A 269 14.10 -14.24 -2.52
C GLN A 269 14.88 -15.07 -3.54
N LYS A 270 14.88 -14.66 -4.81
CA LYS A 270 15.67 -15.33 -5.87
C LYS A 270 17.18 -15.28 -5.60
N ALA A 271 17.67 -14.13 -5.13
CA ALA A 271 19.08 -13.97 -4.78
C ALA A 271 19.46 -14.85 -3.58
N ILE A 272 18.61 -14.93 -2.57
CA ILE A 272 18.81 -15.80 -1.40
C ILE A 272 18.86 -17.28 -1.81
N ILE A 273 17.91 -17.74 -2.62
CA ILE A 273 17.87 -19.12 -3.12
C ILE A 273 19.16 -19.45 -3.87
N LYS A 274 19.61 -18.55 -4.74
CA LYS A 274 20.84 -18.72 -5.49
C LYS A 274 22.05 -18.82 -4.54
N TYR A 275 22.15 -17.89 -3.58
CA TYR A 275 23.24 -17.90 -2.60
C TYR A 275 23.29 -19.22 -1.81
N ILE A 276 22.14 -19.72 -1.36
CA ILE A 276 22.05 -21.00 -0.65
C ILE A 276 22.49 -22.16 -1.53
N ALA A 277 22.07 -22.18 -2.79
CA ALA A 277 22.45 -23.24 -3.73
C ALA A 277 23.96 -23.25 -4.02
N ASP A 278 24.58 -22.08 -4.06
CA ASP A 278 25.99 -21.92 -4.39
C ASP A 278 26.92 -22.12 -3.18
N ASN A 279 26.49 -21.79 -1.96
CA ASN A 279 27.35 -21.71 -0.78
C ASN A 279 26.97 -22.67 0.37
N CYS A 280 25.71 -23.09 0.44
CA CYS A 280 25.25 -23.97 1.49
C CYS A 280 25.00 -25.38 0.88
N SER A 281 25.60 -26.41 1.37
CA SER A 281 25.47 -27.79 0.86
C SER A 281 24.05 -28.39 0.93
N ILE A 282 23.04 -27.59 0.55
CA ILE A 282 21.62 -27.93 0.58
C ILE A 282 21.12 -28.04 -0.86
N LYS A 283 20.53 -29.17 -1.20
CA LYS A 283 19.78 -29.33 -2.45
C LYS A 283 18.44 -28.62 -2.31
N ILE A 284 18.37 -27.37 -2.78
CA ILE A 284 17.08 -26.70 -2.98
C ILE A 284 16.50 -27.29 -4.27
N ASP A 285 15.26 -27.76 -4.20
CA ASP A 285 14.54 -28.18 -5.39
C ASP A 285 14.45 -26.99 -6.36
N LYS A 286 15.22 -27.05 -7.45
CA LYS A 286 15.27 -26.04 -8.51
C LYS A 286 13.92 -25.83 -9.20
N ASN A 287 13.00 -26.77 -9.00
CA ASN A 287 11.63 -26.72 -9.51
C ASN A 287 10.65 -26.09 -8.52
N GLY A 288 11.12 -25.28 -7.57
CA GLY A 288 10.30 -24.60 -6.56
C GLY A 288 9.01 -24.06 -7.16
N LYS A 289 8.03 -24.96 -7.32
CA LYS A 289 6.65 -24.61 -7.66
C LYS A 289 6.11 -23.74 -6.54
N ASN A 290 6.27 -22.43 -6.72
CA ASN A 290 5.32 -21.41 -6.27
C ASN A 290 4.69 -21.57 -4.86
N LYS A 291 5.53 -21.68 -3.83
CA LYS A 291 5.15 -21.19 -2.50
C LYS A 291 6.09 -20.03 -2.23
N GLU A 292 5.53 -18.89 -1.84
CA GLU A 292 6.35 -17.83 -1.20
C GLU A 292 7.33 -18.54 -0.29
N LEU A 293 8.63 -18.40 -0.58
CA LEU A 293 9.64 -19.07 0.20
C LEU A 293 9.48 -18.55 1.61
N ASP A 294 8.98 -19.39 2.47
CA ASP A 294 8.88 -19.08 3.89
C ASP A 294 10.32 -19.02 4.40
N LEU A 295 10.83 -17.80 4.57
CA LEU A 295 12.21 -17.61 5.04
C LEU A 295 12.41 -18.33 6.37
N GLU A 296 11.39 -18.40 7.21
CA GLU A 296 11.44 -19.14 8.47
C GLU A 296 11.68 -20.62 8.21
N LYS A 297 10.92 -21.24 7.31
CA LYS A 297 11.14 -22.66 6.93
C LYS A 297 12.46 -22.89 6.21
N LEU A 298 12.90 -21.91 5.43
CA LEU A 298 14.21 -21.99 4.79
C LEU A 298 15.32 -21.99 5.83
N PHE A 299 15.27 -21.06 6.77
CA PHE A 299 16.31 -20.90 7.78
C PHE A 299 16.33 -22.03 8.81
N THR A 300 15.20 -22.64 9.16
CA THR A 300 15.15 -23.79 10.07
C THR A 300 15.90 -25.02 9.53
N ASN A 301 16.08 -25.14 8.22
CA ASN A 301 16.79 -26.24 7.57
C ASN A 301 18.26 -25.94 7.24
N LEU A 302 18.75 -24.74 7.53
CA LEU A 302 20.13 -24.35 7.28
C LEU A 302 21.04 -24.71 8.48
N LYS A 303 22.30 -25.01 8.22
CA LYS A 303 23.32 -25.03 9.28
C LYS A 303 23.45 -23.63 9.87
N SER A 304 23.64 -23.52 11.18
CA SER A 304 23.68 -22.23 11.88
C SER A 304 24.69 -21.23 11.29
N SER A 305 25.84 -21.71 10.81
CA SER A 305 26.86 -20.86 10.15
C SER A 305 26.38 -20.25 8.83
N CYS A 306 25.74 -21.06 7.97
CA CYS A 306 25.19 -20.59 6.70
C CYS A 306 24.01 -19.65 6.90
N GLN A 307 23.13 -19.96 7.86
CA GLN A 307 22.03 -19.09 8.26
C GLN A 307 22.53 -17.71 8.70
N GLN A 308 23.51 -17.68 9.60
CA GLN A 308 24.08 -16.43 10.11
C GLN A 308 24.70 -15.57 9.00
N GLU A 309 25.42 -16.21 8.08
CA GLU A 309 26.05 -15.52 6.95
C GLU A 309 25.02 -14.90 6.02
N ILE A 310 23.94 -15.62 5.69
CA ILE A 310 22.84 -15.13 4.85
C ILE A 310 22.13 -13.97 5.55
N LEU A 311 21.76 -14.12 6.82
CA LEU A 311 21.10 -13.07 7.59
C LEU A 311 21.96 -11.81 7.64
N ASN A 312 23.26 -11.96 7.90
CA ASN A 312 24.17 -10.83 7.94
C ASN A 312 24.31 -10.16 6.57
N ASN A 313 24.42 -10.93 5.49
CA ASN A 313 24.52 -10.38 4.13
C ASN A 313 23.24 -9.58 3.75
N ILE A 314 22.06 -10.15 3.96
CA ILE A 314 20.80 -9.49 3.64
C ILE A 314 20.63 -8.22 4.48
N SER A 315 20.81 -8.33 5.78
CA SER A 315 20.61 -7.22 6.72
C SER A 315 21.64 -6.11 6.52
N PHE A 316 22.92 -6.44 6.21
CA PHE A 316 23.95 -5.44 5.91
C PHE A 316 23.61 -4.65 4.64
N ASN A 317 23.28 -5.33 3.53
CA ASN A 317 22.94 -4.66 2.27
C ASN A 317 21.67 -3.80 2.40
N LEU A 318 20.69 -4.24 3.19
CA LEU A 318 19.50 -3.45 3.47
C LEU A 318 19.84 -2.23 4.33
N ALA A 319 20.62 -2.41 5.41
CA ALA A 319 21.05 -1.31 6.28
C ALA A 319 21.86 -0.26 5.50
N LEU A 320 22.78 -0.70 4.63
CA LEU A 320 23.57 0.20 3.76
C LEU A 320 22.64 1.01 2.83
N SER A 321 21.65 0.37 2.24
CA SER A 321 20.72 1.06 1.35
C SER A 321 19.84 2.06 2.10
N VAL A 322 19.39 1.71 3.30
CA VAL A 322 18.62 2.61 4.17
C VAL A 322 19.48 3.80 4.59
N ALA A 323 20.75 3.58 4.94
CA ALA A 323 21.71 4.63 5.26
C ALA A 323 21.86 5.66 4.12
N ASN A 324 21.97 5.18 2.88
CA ASN A 324 22.02 6.05 1.71
C ASN A 324 20.73 6.86 1.52
N VAL A 325 19.56 6.29 1.80
CA VAL A 325 18.29 7.02 1.76
C VAL A 325 18.23 8.08 2.85
N ILE A 326 18.68 7.77 4.04
CA ILE A 326 18.72 8.73 5.15
C ILE A 326 19.60 9.93 4.78
N ALA A 327 20.77 9.70 4.21
CA ALA A 327 21.68 10.78 3.79
C ALA A 327 21.06 11.71 2.72
N LEU A 328 20.07 11.26 1.95
CA LEU A 328 19.44 12.05 0.88
C LEU A 328 18.08 12.61 1.25
N TYR A 329 17.35 11.92 2.12
CA TYR A 329 15.94 12.18 2.34
C TYR A 329 15.61 12.54 3.80
N ASP A 330 16.44 12.12 4.76
CA ASP A 330 16.30 12.33 6.20
C ASP A 330 14.86 12.06 6.71
N PRO A 331 14.36 10.81 6.61
CA PRO A 331 13.03 10.48 7.09
C PRO A 331 12.97 10.54 8.62
N CYS A 332 11.88 11.03 9.17
CA CYS A 332 11.66 11.01 10.62
C CYS A 332 11.29 9.61 11.13
N LYS A 333 10.78 8.73 10.25
CA LYS A 333 10.39 7.35 10.55
C LYS A 333 10.62 6.43 9.36
N ILE A 334 10.93 5.16 9.65
CA ILE A 334 10.96 4.07 8.67
C ILE A 334 9.95 3.02 9.08
N ILE A 335 9.04 2.66 8.15
CA ILE A 335 8.05 1.62 8.37
C ILE A 335 8.49 0.37 7.62
N LEU A 336 8.57 -0.75 8.33
CA LEU A 336 8.97 -2.04 7.78
C LEU A 336 7.76 -2.95 7.62
N HIS A 337 7.47 -3.37 6.39
CA HIS A 337 6.36 -4.26 6.04
C HIS A 337 6.85 -5.53 5.36
N GLY A 338 6.34 -6.68 5.79
CA GLY A 338 6.55 -7.99 5.19
C GLY A 338 7.14 -9.03 6.14
N LYS A 339 6.93 -10.30 5.83
CA LYS A 339 7.31 -11.44 6.67
C LYS A 339 8.76 -11.46 7.14
N PRO A 340 9.79 -11.06 6.35
CA PRO A 340 11.16 -11.04 6.83
C PRO A 340 11.35 -10.19 8.09
N PHE A 341 10.56 -9.13 8.25
CA PHE A 341 10.63 -8.26 9.43
C PHE A 341 9.91 -8.82 10.66
N GLU A 342 9.12 -9.88 10.52
CA GLU A 342 8.50 -10.61 11.63
C GLU A 342 9.48 -11.63 12.24
N TYR A 343 10.62 -11.91 11.57
CA TYR A 343 11.63 -12.86 12.01
C TYR A 343 12.64 -12.17 12.96
N PRO A 344 12.68 -12.54 14.28
CA PRO A 344 13.46 -11.81 15.28
C PRO A 344 14.95 -11.73 14.98
N ASP A 345 15.56 -12.84 14.55
CA ASP A 345 17.00 -12.91 14.24
C ASP A 345 17.37 -11.99 13.07
N PHE A 346 16.48 -11.84 12.09
CA PHE A 346 16.68 -10.89 11.01
C PHE A 346 16.62 -9.44 11.48
N LEU A 347 15.63 -9.10 12.31
CA LEU A 347 15.52 -7.75 12.88
C LEU A 347 16.71 -7.39 13.76
N GLU A 348 17.20 -8.33 14.56
CA GLU A 348 18.37 -8.12 15.39
C GLU A 348 19.64 -7.91 14.54
N SER A 349 19.83 -8.75 13.51
CA SER A 349 20.92 -8.60 12.56
C SER A 349 20.84 -7.27 11.80
N LEU A 350 19.62 -6.84 11.39
CA LEU A 350 19.40 -5.55 10.73
C LEU A 350 19.77 -4.39 11.65
N LYS A 351 19.30 -4.39 12.90
CA LYS A 351 19.63 -3.36 13.90
C LYS A 351 21.14 -3.30 14.16
N THR A 352 21.77 -4.46 14.31
CA THR A 352 23.23 -4.54 14.54
C THR A 352 24.01 -3.93 13.37
N ASN A 353 23.67 -4.27 12.13
CA ASN A 353 24.36 -3.74 10.96
C ASN A 353 24.07 -2.24 10.75
N PHE A 354 22.84 -1.82 11.01
CA PHE A 354 22.47 -0.42 10.92
C PHE A 354 23.26 0.45 11.92
N ASN A 355 23.34 0.03 13.19
CA ASN A 355 24.11 0.73 14.21
C ASN A 355 25.63 0.81 13.91
N LYS A 356 26.16 -0.16 13.15
CA LYS A 356 27.55 -0.09 12.66
C LYS A 356 27.74 0.97 11.58
N ILE A 357 26.70 1.21 10.76
CA ILE A 357 26.77 2.14 9.62
C ILE A 357 26.41 3.55 10.04
N ILE A 358 25.36 3.71 10.87
CA ILE A 358 24.88 5.02 11.38
C ILE A 358 24.65 4.92 12.90
N PRO A 359 25.72 5.02 13.71
CA PRO A 359 25.61 4.91 15.16
C PRO A 359 24.85 6.07 15.83
N GLU A 360 24.68 7.20 15.12
CA GLU A 360 24.04 8.41 15.65
C GLU A 360 22.52 8.32 15.72
N ILE A 361 21.90 7.31 15.06
CA ILE A 361 20.45 7.19 15.00
C ILE A 361 19.95 6.13 15.96
N ASP A 362 19.06 6.51 16.88
CA ASP A 362 18.33 5.58 17.75
C ASP A 362 17.24 4.85 16.99
N LEU A 363 17.51 3.60 16.65
CA LEU A 363 16.59 2.75 15.89
C LEU A 363 15.25 2.46 16.59
N GLN A 364 15.19 2.46 17.92
CA GLN A 364 13.98 2.11 18.65
C GLN A 364 12.85 3.11 18.39
N ASN A 365 13.22 4.38 18.26
CA ASN A 365 12.28 5.46 17.96
C ASN A 365 12.11 5.74 16.46
N PHE A 366 12.98 5.18 15.63
CA PHE A 366 13.08 5.48 14.22
C PHE A 366 12.39 4.43 13.34
N ILE A 367 12.43 3.16 13.72
CA ILE A 367 11.82 2.05 12.98
C ILE A 367 10.50 1.63 13.62
N ILE A 368 9.45 1.54 12.80
CA ILE A 368 8.11 1.08 13.19
C ILE A 368 7.75 -0.15 12.36
N ALA A 369 7.20 -1.18 13.02
CA ALA A 369 6.59 -2.29 12.31
C ALA A 369 5.26 -1.85 11.66
N SER A 370 5.03 -2.30 10.44
CA SER A 370 3.75 -2.08 9.76
C SER A 370 2.59 -2.72 10.53
N LYS A 371 1.45 -2.04 10.63
CA LYS A 371 0.21 -2.60 11.15
C LYS A 371 -0.58 -3.39 10.11
N LEU A 372 -0.20 -3.32 8.84
CA LEU A 372 -0.82 -4.11 7.79
C LEU A 372 -0.32 -5.56 7.88
N ASN A 373 -1.23 -6.52 7.75
CA ASN A 373 -0.82 -7.92 7.64
C ASN A 373 -0.19 -8.20 6.26
N ALA A 374 0.60 -9.27 6.18
CA ALA A 374 1.29 -9.65 4.93
C ALA A 374 0.33 -10.06 3.78
N GLY A 375 -0.94 -10.33 4.09
CA GLY A 375 -1.98 -10.66 3.11
C GLY A 375 -2.79 -9.48 2.62
N TYR A 376 -2.48 -8.25 3.09
CA TYR A 376 -3.22 -7.07 2.71
C TYR A 376 -3.12 -6.81 1.20
N ILE A 377 -4.25 -6.47 0.61
CA ILE A 377 -4.36 -6.20 -0.82
C ILE A 377 -4.33 -4.69 -1.05
N SER A 378 -3.30 -4.25 -1.76
CA SER A 378 -2.99 -2.83 -1.93
C SER A 378 -4.08 -2.06 -2.68
N GLY A 379 -4.75 -2.71 -3.64
CA GLY A 379 -5.79 -2.12 -4.46
C GLY A 379 -7.01 -1.63 -3.67
N ILE A 380 -7.35 -2.25 -2.51
CA ILE A 380 -8.47 -1.79 -1.68
C ILE A 380 -8.22 -0.37 -1.17
N SER A 381 -7.05 -0.13 -0.55
CA SER A 381 -6.72 1.21 -0.04
C SER A 381 -6.66 2.24 -1.14
N LEU A 382 -6.12 1.86 -2.29
CA LEU A 382 -6.04 2.74 -3.44
C LEU A 382 -7.43 3.15 -3.93
N ALA A 383 -8.36 2.19 -4.09
CA ALA A 383 -9.74 2.47 -4.50
C ALA A 383 -10.46 3.36 -3.49
N VAL A 384 -10.40 2.98 -2.21
CA VAL A 384 -11.07 3.73 -1.14
C VAL A 384 -10.54 5.16 -1.04
N GLU A 385 -9.22 5.36 -1.07
CA GLU A 385 -8.65 6.71 -1.00
C GLU A 385 -9.01 7.54 -2.22
N ARG A 386 -8.75 7.01 -3.42
CA ARG A 386 -8.84 7.74 -4.68
C ARG A 386 -10.25 7.90 -5.22
N LEU A 387 -11.19 7.00 -4.89
CA LEU A 387 -12.55 7.06 -5.41
C LEU A 387 -13.57 7.55 -4.38
N PHE A 388 -13.26 7.45 -3.07
CA PHE A 388 -14.18 7.88 -2.01
C PHE A 388 -13.65 9.09 -1.26
N TYR A 389 -12.53 8.98 -0.54
CA TYR A 389 -12.05 10.03 0.34
C TYR A 389 -11.62 11.28 -0.42
N ASP A 390 -10.86 11.16 -1.50
CA ASP A 390 -10.41 12.32 -2.30
C ASP A 390 -11.57 13.07 -2.96
N PHE A 391 -12.68 12.41 -3.21
CA PHE A 391 -13.90 13.02 -3.77
C PHE A 391 -14.97 13.36 -2.72
N GLY A 392 -14.64 13.34 -1.42
CA GLY A 392 -15.58 13.68 -0.36
C GLY A 392 -16.85 12.84 -0.36
N GLY A 393 -16.71 11.54 -0.70
CA GLY A 393 -17.81 10.57 -0.78
C GLY A 393 -18.67 10.67 -2.04
N LYS A 394 -18.40 11.58 -2.97
CA LYS A 394 -19.15 11.63 -4.23
C LYS A 394 -18.72 10.51 -5.18
N VAL A 395 -19.69 9.72 -5.60
CA VAL A 395 -19.50 8.71 -6.64
C VAL A 395 -19.51 9.39 -8.01
N ILE A 396 -18.40 9.29 -8.73
CA ILE A 396 -18.31 9.76 -10.11
C ILE A 396 -18.87 8.65 -11.01
N LYS A 397 -20.16 8.71 -11.28
CA LYS A 397 -20.81 7.84 -12.27
C LYS A 397 -20.66 8.51 -13.64
N GLU A 398 -19.52 8.31 -14.33
CA GLU A 398 -19.34 8.59 -15.77
C GLU A 398 -18.02 7.98 -16.24
#